data_c317511d2fb7d96ad869676bb45a563f
#
_entry.id   c317511d2fb7d96ad869676bb45a563f
#
_cell.length_a   1.000
_cell.length_b   1.000
_cell.length_c   1.000
_cell.angle_alpha   90.00
_cell.angle_beta   90.00
_cell.angle_gamma   90.00
#
_symmetry.space_group_name_H-M   'P 1'
#
loop_
_entity.id
_entity.type
_entity.pdbx_description
1 polymer ?
#
loop_
_entity_poly.entity_id
_entity_poly.type
_entity_poly.pdbx_seq_one_letter_code
_entity_poly.pdbx_strand_id
1 'polypeptide(L)'
;MQVSIVLGSKSDLPVAEKATKVFSEFGIVHQVRVASAHRSPSHLESVIKEAEEAGAQIHIAMAGLAAALPGVVAAMTTKPVIGVPVGGRVPYDSLLSIVQMPPGIPVACVGVDRGDNAAILALQILALSDSELHAAVEQHRDNAYLKVISDDSELQSERNFDGPVNSGA
;
A
#
# COMPACT_ATOMS: atom_id res chain seq x y z
N MET A 1 -14.86 -6.94 8.79
CA MET A 1 -13.50 -6.45 8.46
C MET A 1 -13.34 -6.49 6.95
N GLN A 2 -12.70 -5.46 6.33
CA GLN A 2 -12.61 -5.36 4.86
C GLN A 2 -11.19 -5.65 4.35
N VAL A 3 -10.17 -5.30 5.13
CA VAL A 3 -8.76 -5.46 4.74
C VAL A 3 -7.95 -6.14 5.83
N SER A 4 -7.10 -7.09 5.43
CA SER A 4 -6.12 -7.73 6.32
C SER A 4 -4.70 -7.33 5.89
N ILE A 5 -3.94 -6.74 6.81
CA ILE A 5 -2.52 -6.41 6.62
C ILE A 5 -1.68 -7.48 7.31
N VAL A 6 -0.77 -8.10 6.58
CA VAL A 6 0.15 -9.12 7.09
C VAL A 6 1.59 -8.65 6.93
N LEU A 7 2.34 -8.68 8.01
CA LEU A 7 3.74 -8.28 8.09
C LEU A 7 4.64 -9.50 8.22
N GLY A 8 5.73 -9.55 7.46
CA GLY A 8 6.74 -10.60 7.60
C GLY A 8 7.53 -10.53 8.91
N SER A 9 7.59 -9.33 9.50
CA SER A 9 8.26 -9.04 10.77
C SER A 9 7.61 -7.84 11.46
N LYS A 10 7.75 -7.75 12.78
CA LYS A 10 7.35 -6.56 13.55
C LYS A 10 8.13 -5.30 13.12
N SER A 11 9.33 -5.45 12.56
CA SER A 11 10.12 -4.35 11.99
C SER A 11 9.44 -3.62 10.84
N ASP A 12 8.44 -4.25 10.19
CA ASP A 12 7.73 -3.70 9.04
C ASP A 12 6.56 -2.79 9.47
N LEU A 13 6.30 -2.71 10.78
CA LEU A 13 5.19 -1.92 11.35
C LEU A 13 5.18 -0.45 10.90
N PRO A 14 6.30 0.28 10.81
CA PRO A 14 6.28 1.67 10.34
C PRO A 14 5.72 1.86 8.91
N VAL A 15 5.83 0.83 8.06
CA VAL A 15 5.24 0.84 6.73
C VAL A 15 3.73 0.56 6.81
N ALA A 16 3.32 -0.35 7.70
CA ALA A 16 1.91 -0.63 7.93
C ALA A 16 1.15 0.57 8.53
N GLU A 17 1.80 1.34 9.41
CA GLU A 17 1.21 2.53 10.02
C GLU A 17 0.79 3.57 8.98
N LYS A 18 1.50 3.67 7.84
CA LYS A 18 1.08 4.52 6.71
C LYS A 18 -0.25 4.05 6.12
N ALA A 19 -0.45 2.74 5.99
CA ALA A 19 -1.70 2.16 5.50
C ALA A 19 -2.84 2.33 6.51
N THR A 20 -2.58 2.04 7.80
CA THR A 20 -3.61 2.14 8.84
C THR A 20 -4.09 3.57 9.04
N LYS A 21 -3.23 4.57 8.87
CA LYS A 21 -3.61 5.97 8.88
C LYS A 21 -4.63 6.26 7.78
N VAL A 22 -4.35 5.87 6.54
CA VAL A 22 -5.29 6.04 5.41
C VAL A 22 -6.61 5.31 5.70
N PHE A 23 -6.58 4.06 6.13
CA PHE A 23 -7.81 3.33 6.43
C PHE A 23 -8.64 3.98 7.55
N SER A 24 -7.99 4.56 8.56
CA SER A 24 -8.68 5.29 9.62
C SER A 24 -9.37 6.55 9.09
N GLU A 25 -8.74 7.28 8.17
CA GLU A 25 -9.33 8.46 7.53
C GLU A 25 -10.58 8.12 6.70
N PHE A 26 -10.63 6.93 6.08
CA PHE A 26 -11.76 6.44 5.27
C PHE A 26 -12.73 5.53 6.04
N GLY A 27 -12.55 5.32 7.34
CA GLY A 27 -13.43 4.47 8.15
C GLY A 27 -13.37 2.98 7.81
N ILE A 28 -12.30 2.50 7.19
CA ILE A 28 -12.15 1.09 6.77
C ILE A 28 -11.76 0.20 7.95
N VAL A 29 -12.57 -0.82 8.20
CA VAL A 29 -12.27 -1.82 9.22
C VAL A 29 -11.20 -2.78 8.74
N HIS A 30 -10.04 -2.75 9.41
CA HIS A 30 -8.86 -3.53 9.05
C HIS A 30 -8.21 -4.17 10.27
N GLN A 31 -7.32 -5.13 10.03
CA GLN A 31 -6.42 -5.70 11.04
C GLN A 31 -4.97 -5.64 10.57
N VAL A 32 -4.03 -5.69 11.52
CA VAL A 32 -2.60 -5.86 11.27
C VAL A 32 -2.12 -7.09 12.05
N ARG A 33 -1.51 -8.05 11.36
CA ARG A 33 -0.98 -9.28 11.96
C ARG A 33 0.48 -9.48 11.52
N VAL A 34 1.26 -10.13 12.35
CA VAL A 34 2.62 -10.56 12.01
C VAL A 34 2.61 -12.06 11.77
N ALA A 35 2.96 -12.47 10.54
CA ALA A 35 3.10 -13.87 10.17
C ALA A 35 4.15 -14.00 9.06
N SER A 36 5.16 -14.82 9.30
CA SER A 36 6.29 -14.96 8.39
C SER A 36 6.11 -16.16 7.47
N ALA A 37 6.20 -15.94 6.16
CA ALA A 37 6.16 -17.04 5.18
C ALA A 37 7.26 -18.07 5.40
N HIS A 38 8.46 -17.65 5.83
CA HIS A 38 9.60 -18.54 6.04
C HIS A 38 9.64 -19.16 7.42
N ARG A 39 9.23 -18.43 8.49
CA ARG A 39 9.43 -18.84 9.89
C ARG A 39 8.19 -19.44 10.55
N SER A 40 7.01 -19.11 10.03
CA SER A 40 5.72 -19.53 10.62
C SER A 40 4.65 -19.76 9.54
N PRO A 41 4.88 -20.65 8.55
CA PRO A 41 3.95 -20.83 7.43
C PRO A 41 2.56 -21.29 7.86
N SER A 42 2.43 -22.20 8.81
CA SER A 42 1.13 -22.66 9.32
C SER A 42 0.37 -21.54 10.05
N HIS A 43 1.08 -20.66 10.78
CA HIS A 43 0.46 -19.50 11.40
C HIS A 43 -0.03 -18.51 10.34
N LEU A 44 0.73 -18.32 9.25
CA LEU A 44 0.31 -17.48 8.13
C LEU A 44 -0.99 -17.99 7.52
N GLU A 45 -1.10 -19.29 7.27
CA GLU A 45 -2.31 -19.93 6.74
C GLU A 45 -3.51 -19.66 7.66
N SER A 46 -3.35 -19.86 8.98
CA SER A 46 -4.40 -19.55 9.95
C SER A 46 -4.82 -18.08 9.93
N VAL A 47 -3.84 -17.15 9.85
CA VAL A 47 -4.11 -15.70 9.80
C VAL A 47 -4.92 -15.32 8.56
N ILE A 48 -4.61 -15.88 7.39
CA ILE A 48 -5.36 -15.62 6.15
C ILE A 48 -6.78 -16.15 6.26
N LYS A 49 -6.94 -17.39 6.71
CA LYS A 49 -8.25 -18.02 6.90
C LYS A 49 -9.13 -17.24 7.90
N GLU A 50 -8.61 -16.92 9.08
CA GLU A 50 -9.31 -16.12 10.09
C GLU A 50 -9.74 -14.76 9.55
N ALA A 51 -8.89 -14.11 8.74
CA ALA A 51 -9.20 -12.83 8.13
C ALA A 51 -10.36 -12.93 7.13
N GLU A 52 -10.37 -13.96 6.28
CA GLU A 52 -11.45 -14.18 5.31
C GLU A 52 -12.77 -14.55 5.99
N GLU A 53 -12.73 -15.40 7.02
CA GLU A 53 -13.89 -15.73 7.86
C GLU A 53 -14.47 -14.48 8.55
N ALA A 54 -13.62 -13.51 8.92
CA ALA A 54 -14.03 -12.21 9.44
C ALA A 54 -14.43 -11.19 8.37
N GLY A 55 -14.48 -11.59 7.08
CA GLY A 55 -14.98 -10.81 5.95
C GLY A 55 -13.93 -9.99 5.20
N ALA A 56 -12.64 -10.30 5.33
CA ALA A 56 -11.60 -9.63 4.55
C ALA A 56 -11.81 -9.87 3.04
N GLN A 57 -11.77 -8.80 2.28
CA GLN A 57 -11.93 -8.81 0.82
C GLN A 57 -10.59 -8.61 0.11
N ILE A 58 -9.60 -8.05 0.80
CA ILE A 58 -8.28 -7.73 0.28
C ILE A 58 -7.23 -8.05 1.34
N HIS A 59 -6.10 -8.59 0.89
CA HIS A 59 -4.91 -8.76 1.72
C HIS A 59 -3.81 -7.80 1.27
N ILE A 60 -3.17 -7.11 2.24
CA ILE A 60 -1.95 -6.35 2.01
C ILE A 60 -0.81 -7.08 2.71
N ALA A 61 0.19 -7.51 1.96
CA ALA A 61 1.33 -8.25 2.49
C ALA A 61 2.62 -7.43 2.36
N MET A 62 3.30 -7.18 3.47
CA MET A 62 4.49 -6.33 3.56
C MET A 62 5.69 -7.16 3.99
N ALA A 63 6.77 -7.11 3.22
CA ALA A 63 7.98 -7.83 3.53
C ALA A 63 9.22 -7.19 2.89
N GLY A 64 10.35 -7.32 3.58
CA GLY A 64 11.68 -6.95 3.10
C GLY A 64 12.54 -8.17 2.73
N LEU A 65 13.79 -7.92 2.38
CA LEU A 65 14.75 -8.95 1.92
C LEU A 65 14.21 -9.71 0.70
N ALA A 66 14.37 -11.04 0.66
CA ALA A 66 13.73 -11.92 -0.33
C ALA A 66 12.23 -12.10 0.01
N ALA A 67 11.43 -11.08 -0.26
CA ALA A 67 10.07 -10.86 0.22
C ALA A 67 9.06 -11.88 -0.34
N ALA A 68 9.15 -13.13 0.08
CA ALA A 68 8.27 -14.23 -0.36
C ALA A 68 6.82 -14.06 0.14
N LEU A 69 6.60 -13.29 1.21
CA LEU A 69 5.30 -13.22 1.88
C LEU A 69 4.14 -12.87 0.94
N PRO A 70 4.19 -11.82 0.08
CA PRO A 70 3.07 -11.50 -0.79
C PRO A 70 2.71 -12.61 -1.78
N GLY A 71 3.72 -13.28 -2.36
CA GLY A 71 3.51 -14.41 -3.26
C GLY A 71 2.92 -15.63 -2.54
N VAL A 72 3.36 -15.90 -1.30
CA VAL A 72 2.81 -17.00 -0.49
C VAL A 72 1.36 -16.70 -0.10
N VAL A 73 1.04 -15.47 0.29
CA VAL A 73 -0.35 -15.07 0.55
C VAL A 73 -1.21 -15.22 -0.70
N ALA A 74 -0.72 -14.76 -1.86
CA ALA A 74 -1.46 -14.89 -3.12
C ALA A 74 -1.73 -16.35 -3.54
N ALA A 75 -0.86 -17.28 -3.13
CA ALA A 75 -1.07 -18.72 -3.35
C ALA A 75 -2.12 -19.35 -2.40
N MET A 76 -2.46 -18.68 -1.29
CA MET A 76 -3.40 -19.16 -0.27
C MET A 76 -4.83 -18.62 -0.44
N THR A 77 -5.03 -17.64 -1.32
CA THR A 77 -6.33 -16.96 -1.47
C THR A 77 -6.65 -16.64 -2.92
N THR A 78 -7.95 -16.49 -3.21
CA THR A 78 -8.44 -15.92 -4.49
C THR A 78 -8.80 -14.45 -4.36
N LYS A 79 -8.64 -13.86 -3.18
CA LYS A 79 -8.85 -12.42 -2.96
C LYS A 79 -7.66 -11.61 -3.52
N PRO A 80 -7.87 -10.36 -3.93
CA PRO A 80 -6.77 -9.48 -4.34
C PRO A 80 -5.68 -9.38 -3.26
N VAL A 81 -4.42 -9.53 -3.68
CA VAL A 81 -3.26 -9.36 -2.82
C VAL A 81 -2.43 -8.18 -3.30
N ILE A 82 -2.19 -7.23 -2.40
CA ILE A 82 -1.34 -6.06 -2.65
C ILE A 82 -0.02 -6.28 -1.90
N GLY A 83 1.08 -6.31 -2.63
CA GLY A 83 2.42 -6.47 -2.08
C GLY A 83 3.09 -5.12 -1.86
N VAL A 84 3.63 -4.91 -0.66
CA VAL A 84 4.44 -3.74 -0.33
C VAL A 84 5.87 -4.18 -0.08
N PRO A 85 6.81 -3.86 -0.97
CA PRO A 85 8.23 -4.07 -0.70
C PRO A 85 8.65 -3.20 0.48
N VAL A 86 9.25 -3.82 1.51
CA VAL A 86 9.84 -3.07 2.61
C VAL A 86 11.32 -2.85 2.30
N GLY A 87 11.76 -1.61 2.40
CA GLY A 87 13.11 -1.17 2.09
C GLY A 87 14.18 -1.79 3.00
N GLY A 88 15.13 -1.01 3.42
CA GLY A 88 16.29 -1.44 4.19
C GLY A 88 17.53 -1.56 3.30
N ARG A 89 18.38 -2.58 3.55
CA ARG A 89 19.68 -2.69 2.85
C ARG A 89 19.58 -3.17 1.41
N VAL A 90 18.51 -3.87 1.03
CA VAL A 90 18.34 -4.51 -0.28
C VAL A 90 16.93 -4.27 -0.86
N PRO A 91 16.55 -3.01 -1.11
CA PRO A 91 15.17 -2.67 -1.52
C PRO A 91 14.79 -3.24 -2.89
N TYR A 92 15.75 -3.44 -3.79
CA TYR A 92 15.48 -4.04 -5.11
C TYR A 92 15.16 -5.53 -5.00
N ASP A 93 15.76 -6.25 -4.05
CA ASP A 93 15.47 -7.68 -3.84
C ASP A 93 14.04 -7.87 -3.37
N SER A 94 13.55 -7.04 -2.44
CA SER A 94 12.16 -7.11 -1.98
C SER A 94 11.17 -6.75 -3.10
N LEU A 95 11.46 -5.72 -3.90
CA LEU A 95 10.65 -5.35 -5.05
C LEU A 95 10.58 -6.47 -6.07
N LEU A 96 11.73 -6.99 -6.52
CA LEU A 96 11.79 -8.05 -7.54
C LEU A 96 11.15 -9.35 -7.06
N SER A 97 11.28 -9.69 -5.78
CA SER A 97 10.63 -10.88 -5.20
C SER A 97 9.09 -10.78 -5.23
N ILE A 98 8.53 -9.58 -5.21
CA ILE A 98 7.09 -9.35 -5.19
C ILE A 98 6.51 -9.24 -6.61
N VAL A 99 7.22 -8.60 -7.55
CA VAL A 99 6.68 -8.36 -8.90
C VAL A 99 6.86 -9.57 -9.83
N GLN A 100 7.86 -10.44 -9.60
CA GLN A 100 8.19 -11.57 -10.46
C GLN A 100 7.35 -12.82 -10.11
N MET A 101 6.02 -12.68 -10.30
CA MET A 101 5.08 -13.76 -10.00
C MET A 101 4.83 -14.67 -11.20
N PRO A 102 4.60 -15.99 -10.99
CA PRO A 102 4.25 -16.90 -12.06
C PRO A 102 2.86 -16.61 -12.63
N PRO A 103 2.58 -17.04 -13.89
CA PRO A 103 1.25 -16.95 -14.47
C PRO A 103 0.18 -17.59 -13.58
N GLY A 104 -0.94 -16.89 -13.39
CA GLY A 104 -2.08 -17.38 -12.61
C GLY A 104 -2.08 -16.99 -11.12
N ILE A 105 -0.98 -16.50 -10.57
CA ILE A 105 -0.88 -16.05 -9.16
C ILE A 105 -0.39 -14.59 -9.13
N PRO A 106 -1.23 -13.61 -9.44
CA PRO A 106 -0.83 -12.21 -9.48
C PRO A 106 -0.70 -11.59 -8.09
N VAL A 107 0.23 -10.66 -7.94
CA VAL A 107 0.34 -9.73 -6.81
C VAL A 107 0.38 -8.30 -7.36
N ALA A 108 -0.50 -7.43 -6.90
CA ALA A 108 -0.46 -6.01 -7.23
C ALA A 108 0.63 -5.31 -6.39
N CYS A 109 1.76 -4.99 -6.99
CA CYS A 109 2.87 -4.38 -6.26
C CYS A 109 2.78 -2.85 -6.29
N VAL A 110 3.00 -2.21 -5.14
CA VAL A 110 3.17 -0.75 -5.01
C VAL A 110 4.65 -0.39 -4.77
N GLY A 111 4.95 0.90 -4.68
CA GLY A 111 6.32 1.37 -4.45
C GLY A 111 6.91 0.90 -3.11
N VAL A 112 8.24 0.90 -3.01
CA VAL A 112 8.98 0.55 -1.79
C VAL A 112 8.54 1.46 -0.65
N ASP A 113 8.23 0.87 0.51
CA ASP A 113 7.75 1.54 1.73
C ASP A 113 6.46 2.36 1.56
N ARG A 114 5.68 2.11 0.49
CA ARG A 114 4.43 2.83 0.20
C ARG A 114 3.20 2.08 0.72
N GLY A 115 3.14 1.90 2.05
CA GLY A 115 1.94 1.37 2.71
C GLY A 115 0.70 2.23 2.48
N ASP A 116 0.88 3.55 2.37
CA ASP A 116 -0.16 4.51 2.00
C ASP A 116 -0.78 4.20 0.61
N ASN A 117 0.06 4.01 -0.40
CA ASN A 117 -0.42 3.65 -1.74
C ASN A 117 -1.08 2.27 -1.79
N ALA A 118 -0.63 1.33 -0.96
CA ALA A 118 -1.30 0.04 -0.84
C ALA A 118 -2.73 0.20 -0.27
N ALA A 119 -2.90 1.07 0.71
CA ALA A 119 -4.21 1.40 1.24
C ALA A 119 -5.10 2.09 0.19
N ILE A 120 -4.58 3.09 -0.53
CA ILE A 120 -5.34 3.76 -1.60
C ILE A 120 -5.76 2.76 -2.70
N LEU A 121 -4.88 1.85 -3.11
CA LEU A 121 -5.23 0.82 -4.09
C LEU A 121 -6.33 -0.12 -3.55
N ALA A 122 -6.25 -0.50 -2.28
CA ALA A 122 -7.31 -1.29 -1.64
C ALA A 122 -8.65 -0.52 -1.61
N LEU A 123 -8.64 0.78 -1.29
CA LEU A 123 -9.83 1.63 -1.36
C LEU A 123 -10.42 1.69 -2.77
N GLN A 124 -9.57 1.83 -3.81
CA GLN A 124 -10.00 1.84 -5.20
C GLN A 124 -10.69 0.52 -5.60
N ILE A 125 -10.17 -0.62 -5.14
CA ILE A 125 -10.77 -1.94 -5.40
C ILE A 125 -12.13 -2.06 -4.68
N LEU A 126 -12.22 -1.67 -3.41
CA LEU A 126 -13.47 -1.69 -2.65
C LEU A 126 -14.52 -0.74 -3.24
N ALA A 127 -14.10 0.42 -3.72
CA ALA A 127 -14.94 1.43 -4.33
C ALA A 127 -15.61 0.99 -5.65
N LEU A 128 -15.16 -0.10 -6.27
CA LEU A 128 -15.83 -0.67 -7.46
C LEU A 128 -17.26 -1.14 -7.17
N SER A 129 -17.56 -1.45 -5.91
CA SER A 129 -18.89 -1.89 -5.45
C SER A 129 -19.50 -1.01 -4.37
N ASP A 130 -18.88 0.14 -4.05
CA ASP A 130 -19.30 1.06 -3.00
C ASP A 130 -19.21 2.50 -3.53
N SER A 131 -20.38 3.10 -3.86
CA SER A 131 -20.44 4.44 -4.45
C SER A 131 -20.06 5.56 -3.48
N GLU A 132 -20.29 5.37 -2.18
CA GLU A 132 -19.89 6.38 -1.18
C GLU A 132 -18.37 6.38 -1.03
N LEU A 133 -17.77 5.21 -0.96
CA LEU A 133 -16.32 5.07 -0.95
C LEU A 133 -15.69 5.58 -2.24
N HIS A 134 -16.34 5.35 -3.40
CA HIS A 134 -15.89 5.89 -4.69
C HIS A 134 -15.79 7.42 -4.65
N ALA A 135 -16.85 8.10 -4.24
CA ALA A 135 -16.86 9.55 -4.11
C ALA A 135 -15.80 10.07 -3.12
N ALA A 136 -15.58 9.35 -2.01
CA ALA A 136 -14.54 9.70 -1.05
C ALA A 136 -13.12 9.58 -1.63
N VAL A 137 -12.86 8.56 -2.46
CA VAL A 137 -11.57 8.38 -3.16
C VAL A 137 -11.35 9.48 -4.21
N GLU A 138 -12.40 9.88 -4.95
CA GLU A 138 -12.33 11.02 -5.88
C GLU A 138 -11.99 12.31 -5.13
N GLN A 139 -12.72 12.61 -4.05
CA GLN A 139 -12.45 13.80 -3.23
C GLN A 139 -11.04 13.81 -2.66
N HIS A 140 -10.51 12.67 -2.22
CA HIS A 140 -9.13 12.55 -1.75
C HIS A 140 -8.13 12.95 -2.85
N ARG A 141 -8.37 12.54 -4.09
CA ARG A 141 -7.52 12.87 -5.25
C ARG A 141 -7.60 14.36 -5.59
N ASP A 142 -8.80 14.94 -5.55
CA ASP A 142 -9.02 16.37 -5.77
C ASP A 142 -8.31 17.22 -4.70
N ASN A 143 -8.39 16.81 -3.44
CA ASN A 143 -7.68 17.49 -2.35
C ASN A 143 -6.15 17.44 -2.55
N ALA A 144 -5.61 16.32 -3.03
CA ALA A 144 -4.19 16.19 -3.34
C ALA A 144 -3.78 17.13 -4.50
N TYR A 145 -4.62 17.24 -5.53
CA TYR A 145 -4.43 18.19 -6.63
C TYR A 145 -4.43 19.64 -6.11
N LEU A 146 -5.45 20.03 -5.35
CA LEU A 146 -5.56 21.39 -4.81
C LEU A 146 -4.38 21.74 -3.90
N LYS A 147 -3.89 20.77 -3.13
CA LYS A 147 -2.70 20.97 -2.31
C LYS A 147 -1.48 21.34 -3.15
N VAL A 148 -1.23 20.64 -4.26
CA VAL A 148 -0.08 20.95 -5.15
C VAL A 148 -0.21 22.37 -5.72
N ILE A 149 -1.40 22.78 -6.14
CA ILE A 149 -1.65 24.14 -6.64
C ILE A 149 -1.40 25.20 -5.56
N SER A 150 -1.85 24.92 -4.32
CA SER A 150 -1.59 25.81 -3.18
C SER A 150 -0.10 25.91 -2.87
N ASP A 151 0.59 24.77 -2.81
CA ASP A 151 2.03 24.71 -2.52
C ASP A 151 2.86 25.47 -3.59
N ASP A 152 2.46 25.37 -4.88
CA ASP A 152 3.10 26.11 -5.96
C ASP A 152 2.86 27.63 -5.81
N SER A 153 1.62 28.06 -5.54
CA SER A 153 1.28 29.47 -5.32
C SER A 153 2.03 30.06 -4.13
N GLU A 154 2.16 29.30 -3.04
CA GLU A 154 2.91 29.72 -1.85
C GLU A 154 4.40 29.89 -2.20
N LEU A 155 4.99 28.91 -2.89
CA LEU A 155 6.40 28.97 -3.32
C LEU A 155 6.67 30.16 -4.25
N GLN A 156 5.76 30.46 -5.18
CA GLN A 156 5.90 31.62 -6.08
C GLN A 156 5.81 32.94 -5.31
N SER A 157 4.98 33.02 -4.25
CA SER A 157 4.85 34.22 -3.43
C SER A 157 6.05 34.46 -2.50
N GLU A 158 6.67 33.40 -2.00
CA GLU A 158 7.82 33.50 -1.09
C GLU A 158 9.14 33.77 -1.78
N ARG A 159 9.26 33.39 -3.06
CA ARG A 159 10.49 33.53 -3.84
C ARG A 159 10.19 34.22 -5.15
N ASN A 160 10.67 35.48 -5.32
CA ASN A 160 10.84 36.08 -6.61
C ASN A 160 11.90 35.28 -7.38
N PHE A 161 11.49 34.20 -8.08
CA PHE A 161 12.34 33.49 -9.02
C PHE A 161 12.56 34.24 -10.33
N ASP A 162 12.07 35.48 -10.45
CA ASP A 162 12.43 36.41 -11.53
C ASP A 162 13.89 36.82 -11.41
N GLY A 163 14.76 35.85 -11.63
CA GLY A 163 16.13 36.13 -12.00
C GLY A 163 16.12 36.94 -13.30
N PRO A 164 17.07 37.86 -13.51
CA PRO A 164 17.10 38.70 -14.72
C PRO A 164 17.06 37.77 -15.92
N VAL A 165 16.02 37.93 -16.76
CA VAL A 165 16.01 37.37 -18.11
C VAL A 165 17.25 37.95 -18.78
N ASN A 166 18.26 37.10 -19.02
CA ASN A 166 19.45 37.49 -19.75
C ASN A 166 18.98 37.84 -21.16
N SER A 167 18.62 39.11 -21.37
CA SER A 167 18.48 39.68 -22.68
C SER A 167 19.90 39.79 -23.28
N GLY A 168 20.40 38.62 -23.72
CA GLY A 168 21.61 38.55 -24.52
C GLY A 168 21.41 39.35 -25.79
N ALA A 169 22.17 40.42 -25.88
CA ALA A 169 22.42 41.15 -27.10
C ALA A 169 23.34 40.34 -28.02
#